data_a18350dcdd6b865c5e567754950d9b75
#
_entry.id   a18350dcdd6b865c5e567754950d9b75
#
_cell.length_a   1.000
_cell.length_b   1.000
_cell.length_c   1.000
_cell.angle_alpha   90.00
_cell.angle_beta   90.00
_cell.angle_gamma   90.00
#
_symmetry.space_group_name_H-M   'P 1'
#
loop_
_entity.id
_entity.type
_entity.pdbx_description
1 polymer ?
#
loop_
_entity_poly.entity_id
_entity_poly.type
_entity_poly.pdbx_seq_one_letter_code
_entity_poly.pdbx_strand_id
1 'polypeptide(L)'
;MSAVIQAPATDLRTELITWRERLETTVNTSNGAAQLGSLLREVQAAIDSLSKPESYGVCQVCHDLIGQAAMTADPLARFCLGCLTPQQLEELERDLDRAWLIQGESLPKQNLKFNGWEVAYHYQPAGPVSGDYCDLIATETGDLYFMIGDVSGKGIAASLLMNRLHAIFRSLIGTGLSVSELVERANGVFAETTIRPYYATLVCGKAEQNGDIEVCNAGHLAPLHLHDGKVTPIPATGLPLGMFCGERYESTRISTSKGDRLLLYTDGLSETRNRNDVEYGKDRLQLILNQFHDSPTGLLVKQVLDDAHLFAEGRPVTDDLTVMAIEMVGH
;
A
#
# COMPACT_ATOMS: atom_id res chain seq x y z
N MET A 1 -7.11 -33.91 -15.52
CA MET A 1 -6.50 -33.25 -16.70
C MET A 1 -5.97 -31.92 -16.20
N SER A 2 -4.67 -31.86 -15.91
CA SER A 2 -4.00 -30.75 -15.26
C SER A 2 -3.71 -29.66 -16.28
N ALA A 3 -4.32 -28.51 -16.15
CA ALA A 3 -3.92 -27.30 -16.86
C ALA A 3 -2.60 -26.81 -16.22
N VAL A 4 -1.48 -27.12 -16.83
CA VAL A 4 -0.20 -26.48 -16.55
C VAL A 4 -0.33 -25.05 -17.06
N ILE A 5 -0.51 -24.09 -16.14
CA ILE A 5 -0.45 -22.67 -16.45
C ILE A 5 1.03 -22.36 -16.72
N GLN A 6 1.39 -22.29 -17.99
CA GLN A 6 2.64 -21.71 -18.46
C GLN A 6 2.53 -20.18 -18.31
N ALA A 7 2.92 -19.65 -17.15
CA ALA A 7 3.25 -18.25 -17.00
C ALA A 7 4.67 -17.99 -17.53
N PRO A 8 5.05 -16.75 -17.85
CA PRO A 8 6.06 -16.39 -18.85
C PRO A 8 7.49 -16.72 -18.38
N ALA A 9 7.89 -17.97 -18.53
CA ALA A 9 9.27 -18.43 -18.31
C ALA A 9 10.30 -17.67 -19.16
N THR A 10 9.86 -17.03 -20.25
CA THR A 10 10.71 -16.27 -21.15
C THR A 10 11.11 -14.92 -20.55
N ASP A 11 10.23 -14.26 -19.82
CA ASP A 11 10.47 -12.96 -19.22
C ASP A 11 11.42 -13.09 -18.01
N LEU A 12 11.13 -14.02 -17.11
CA LEU A 12 11.95 -14.30 -15.92
C LEU A 12 13.36 -14.76 -16.29
N ARG A 13 13.49 -15.59 -17.33
CA ARG A 13 14.80 -16.04 -17.83
C ARG A 13 15.63 -14.86 -18.34
N THR A 14 15.01 -13.93 -19.03
CA THR A 14 15.67 -12.72 -19.56
C THR A 14 16.14 -11.82 -18.41
N GLU A 15 15.32 -11.67 -17.38
CA GLU A 15 15.68 -10.94 -16.17
C GLU A 15 16.85 -11.54 -15.42
N LEU A 16 16.85 -12.85 -15.19
CA LEU A 16 17.95 -13.56 -14.53
C LEU A 16 19.25 -13.51 -15.34
N ILE A 17 19.17 -13.55 -16.67
CA ILE A 17 20.34 -13.38 -17.55
C ILE A 17 20.90 -11.94 -17.38
N THR A 18 20.03 -10.93 -17.34
CA THR A 18 20.42 -9.54 -17.13
C THR A 18 21.08 -9.35 -15.75
N TRP A 19 20.54 -9.99 -14.71
CA TRP A 19 21.14 -9.99 -13.37
C TRP A 19 22.52 -10.64 -13.35
N ARG A 20 22.66 -11.78 -14.00
CA ARG A 20 23.97 -12.45 -14.13
C ARG A 20 25.01 -11.54 -14.76
N GLU A 21 24.70 -10.92 -15.90
CA GLU A 21 25.63 -10.03 -16.61
C GLU A 21 26.04 -8.83 -15.76
N ARG A 22 25.11 -8.25 -15.02
CA ARG A 22 25.40 -7.15 -14.06
C ARG A 22 26.31 -7.63 -12.92
N LEU A 23 26.03 -8.79 -12.34
CA LEU A 23 26.85 -9.39 -11.28
C LEU A 23 28.27 -9.73 -11.78
N GLU A 24 28.41 -10.31 -12.97
CA GLU A 24 29.72 -10.61 -13.59
C GLU A 24 30.54 -9.33 -13.77
N THR A 25 29.90 -8.24 -14.24
CA THR A 25 30.57 -6.94 -14.39
C THR A 25 31.01 -6.39 -13.06
N THR A 26 30.19 -6.52 -12.00
CA THR A 26 30.47 -6.01 -10.67
C THR A 26 31.56 -6.83 -9.96
N VAL A 27 31.56 -8.16 -10.10
CA VAL A 27 32.60 -9.06 -9.54
C VAL A 27 33.97 -8.71 -10.10
N ASN A 28 34.05 -8.39 -11.39
CA ASN A 28 35.31 -8.06 -12.06
C ASN A 28 35.84 -6.68 -11.70
N THR A 29 35.03 -5.81 -11.06
CA THR A 29 35.38 -4.43 -10.73
C THR A 29 35.52 -4.13 -9.22
N SER A 30 35.16 -5.06 -8.32
CA SER A 30 35.10 -4.81 -6.88
C SER A 30 35.86 -5.79 -6.01
N ASN A 31 36.40 -5.30 -4.89
CA ASN A 31 37.16 -6.09 -3.87
C ASN A 31 36.23 -7.02 -3.01
N GLY A 32 34.94 -7.15 -3.32
CA GLY A 32 33.97 -7.98 -2.59
C GLY A 32 33.66 -9.35 -3.22
N ALA A 33 34.61 -9.96 -3.89
CA ALA A 33 34.43 -11.13 -4.79
C ALA A 33 33.78 -12.38 -4.17
N ALA A 34 33.88 -12.63 -2.87
CA ALA A 34 33.41 -13.88 -2.26
C ALA A 34 31.86 -13.97 -2.14
N GLN A 35 31.19 -12.92 -1.65
CA GLN A 35 29.74 -12.86 -1.51
C GLN A 35 29.01 -12.73 -2.85
N LEU A 36 29.54 -11.88 -3.75
CA LEU A 36 29.04 -11.74 -5.12
C LEU A 36 29.22 -13.03 -5.93
N GLY A 37 30.28 -13.77 -5.71
CA GLY A 37 30.52 -15.07 -6.33
C GLY A 37 29.53 -16.16 -5.88
N SER A 38 29.00 -16.10 -4.66
CA SER A 38 27.91 -16.97 -4.21
C SER A 38 26.62 -16.67 -4.96
N LEU A 39 26.23 -15.39 -4.98
CA LEU A 39 25.01 -14.92 -5.65
C LEU A 39 25.06 -15.24 -7.17
N LEU A 40 26.20 -15.06 -7.81
CA LEU A 40 26.38 -15.40 -9.22
C LEU A 40 26.12 -16.89 -9.50
N ARG A 41 26.61 -17.79 -8.61
CA ARG A 41 26.32 -19.23 -8.71
C ARG A 41 24.84 -19.54 -8.51
N GLU A 42 24.15 -18.83 -7.63
CA GLU A 42 22.73 -19.01 -7.38
C GLU A 42 21.88 -18.57 -8.58
N VAL A 43 22.17 -17.41 -9.15
CA VAL A 43 21.51 -16.92 -10.36
C VAL A 43 21.76 -17.88 -11.54
N GLN A 44 23.00 -18.37 -11.72
CA GLN A 44 23.31 -19.33 -12.79
C GLN A 44 22.55 -20.66 -12.59
N ALA A 45 22.48 -21.17 -11.36
CA ALA A 45 21.72 -22.38 -11.04
C ALA A 45 20.22 -22.22 -11.29
N ALA A 46 19.65 -21.03 -11.06
CA ALA A 46 18.26 -20.72 -11.38
C ALA A 46 18.01 -20.68 -12.90
N ILE A 47 18.92 -20.07 -13.67
CA ILE A 47 18.86 -20.06 -15.15
C ILE A 47 18.92 -21.50 -15.70
N ASP A 48 19.80 -22.33 -15.15
CA ASP A 48 19.94 -23.74 -15.56
C ASP A 48 18.70 -24.57 -15.24
N SER A 49 18.05 -24.30 -14.07
CA SER A 49 16.82 -24.98 -13.66
C SER A 49 15.61 -24.55 -14.50
N LEU A 50 15.54 -23.30 -14.95
CA LEU A 50 14.52 -22.83 -15.90
C LEU A 50 14.61 -23.55 -17.26
N SER A 51 15.81 -24.07 -17.61
CA SER A 51 16.01 -24.85 -18.81
C SER A 51 15.51 -26.31 -18.66
N LYS A 52 15.16 -26.69 -17.43
CA LYS A 52 14.58 -28.03 -17.09
C LYS A 52 13.25 -27.78 -16.34
N PRO A 53 12.12 -27.66 -17.07
CA PRO A 53 10.82 -27.27 -16.47
C PRO A 53 10.38 -28.17 -15.31
N GLU A 54 10.90 -29.37 -15.20
CA GLU A 54 10.57 -30.36 -14.15
C GLU A 54 11.27 -30.05 -12.78
N SER A 55 12.26 -29.16 -12.76
CA SER A 55 13.03 -28.86 -11.53
C SER A 55 12.89 -27.46 -11.02
N TYR A 56 12.36 -26.51 -11.80
CA TYR A 56 12.15 -25.13 -11.36
C TYR A 56 10.89 -25.02 -10.50
N GLY A 57 11.03 -24.36 -9.35
CA GLY A 57 9.93 -24.22 -8.38
C GLY A 57 9.61 -25.51 -7.61
N VAL A 58 10.53 -26.48 -7.61
CA VAL A 58 10.44 -27.73 -6.81
C VAL A 58 11.37 -27.60 -5.60
N CYS A 59 10.85 -27.85 -4.43
CA CYS A 59 11.62 -27.85 -3.18
C CYS A 59 12.70 -28.94 -3.21
N GLN A 60 13.94 -28.58 -2.89
CA GLN A 60 15.07 -29.53 -2.91
C GLN A 60 15.02 -30.59 -1.79
N VAL A 61 14.16 -30.42 -0.78
CA VAL A 61 14.02 -31.34 0.36
C VAL A 61 12.82 -32.26 0.21
N CYS A 62 11.61 -31.72 0.04
CA CYS A 62 10.39 -32.53 -0.04
C CYS A 62 9.95 -32.84 -1.46
N HIS A 63 10.57 -32.22 -2.46
CA HIS A 63 10.22 -32.33 -3.89
C HIS A 63 8.79 -31.86 -4.24
N ASP A 64 8.11 -31.18 -3.34
CA ASP A 64 6.82 -30.55 -3.61
C ASP A 64 7.02 -29.22 -4.36
N LEU A 65 5.99 -28.77 -5.05
CA LEU A 65 5.99 -27.46 -5.70
C LEU A 65 6.05 -26.34 -4.65
N ILE A 66 7.01 -25.44 -4.83
CA ILE A 66 7.06 -24.17 -4.09
C ILE A 66 5.90 -23.30 -4.59
N GLY A 67 5.10 -22.76 -3.69
CA GLY A 67 3.93 -21.96 -4.06
C GLY A 67 4.28 -20.79 -4.98
N GLN A 68 3.42 -20.51 -5.95
CA GLN A 68 3.66 -19.47 -6.96
C GLN A 68 3.94 -18.09 -6.35
N ALA A 69 3.28 -17.74 -5.25
CA ALA A 69 3.52 -16.48 -4.53
C ALA A 69 4.96 -16.41 -3.99
N ALA A 70 5.48 -17.50 -3.44
CA ALA A 70 6.87 -17.55 -2.96
C ALA A 70 7.88 -17.46 -4.11
N MET A 71 7.61 -18.11 -5.25
CA MET A 71 8.45 -18.04 -6.45
C MET A 71 8.40 -16.66 -7.13
N THR A 72 7.30 -15.93 -6.99
CA THR A 72 7.19 -14.54 -7.48
C THR A 72 7.98 -13.59 -6.60
N ALA A 73 7.96 -13.80 -5.27
CA ALA A 73 8.71 -13.01 -4.30
C ALA A 73 10.22 -13.30 -4.35
N ASP A 74 10.58 -14.56 -4.48
CA ASP A 74 11.98 -15.00 -4.61
C ASP A 74 12.11 -16.07 -5.72
N PRO A 75 12.46 -15.64 -6.94
CA PRO A 75 12.71 -16.56 -8.06
C PRO A 75 13.86 -17.56 -7.86
N LEU A 76 14.70 -17.32 -6.84
CA LEU A 76 15.82 -18.18 -6.48
C LEU A 76 15.49 -19.16 -5.34
N ALA A 77 14.26 -19.14 -4.82
CA ALA A 77 13.82 -20.00 -3.73
C ALA A 77 14.03 -21.49 -4.09
N ARG A 78 14.74 -22.19 -3.21
CA ARG A 78 15.05 -23.63 -3.35
C ARG A 78 14.29 -24.50 -2.38
N PHE A 79 13.68 -23.91 -1.37
CA PHE A 79 12.99 -24.60 -0.29
C PHE A 79 11.59 -24.03 -0.13
N CYS A 80 10.60 -24.90 0.08
CA CYS A 80 9.29 -24.44 0.53
C CYS A 80 9.36 -24.01 2.02
N LEU A 81 8.41 -23.18 2.47
CA LEU A 81 8.37 -22.73 3.86
C LEU A 81 8.39 -23.86 4.88
N GLY A 82 7.74 -24.99 4.55
CA GLY A 82 7.72 -26.17 5.42
C GLY A 82 9.06 -26.93 5.52
N CYS A 83 10.03 -26.62 4.67
CA CYS A 83 11.37 -27.22 4.64
C CYS A 83 12.49 -26.30 5.09
N LEU A 84 12.17 -25.09 5.55
CA LEU A 84 13.13 -24.21 6.21
C LEU A 84 13.62 -24.85 7.51
N THR A 85 14.91 -24.69 7.78
CA THR A 85 15.43 -25.06 9.10
C THR A 85 14.89 -24.13 10.18
N PRO A 86 14.82 -24.56 11.45
CA PRO A 86 14.38 -23.70 12.54
C PRO A 86 15.15 -22.37 12.59
N GLN A 87 16.45 -22.39 12.29
CA GLN A 87 17.30 -21.20 12.27
C GLN A 87 16.92 -20.25 11.14
N GLN A 88 16.66 -20.77 9.92
CA GLN A 88 16.21 -19.96 8.79
C GLN A 88 14.83 -19.33 9.03
N LEU A 89 13.93 -20.08 9.68
CA LEU A 89 12.62 -19.58 10.05
C LEU A 89 12.73 -18.42 11.07
N GLU A 90 13.56 -18.57 12.09
CA GLU A 90 13.82 -17.54 13.11
C GLU A 90 14.49 -16.30 12.50
N GLU A 91 15.38 -16.46 11.50
CA GLU A 91 15.95 -15.34 10.76
C GLU A 91 14.90 -14.60 9.95
N LEU A 92 14.02 -15.31 9.26
CA LEU A 92 12.92 -14.72 8.49
C LEU A 92 11.94 -13.97 9.38
N GLU A 93 11.55 -14.55 10.53
CA GLU A 93 10.67 -13.90 11.52
C GLU A 93 11.30 -12.60 12.03
N ARG A 94 12.59 -12.60 12.37
CA ARG A 94 13.31 -11.40 12.80
C ARG A 94 13.37 -10.31 11.72
N ASP A 95 13.52 -10.68 10.46
CA ASP A 95 13.54 -9.72 9.36
C ASP A 95 12.15 -9.13 9.09
N LEU A 96 11.08 -9.92 9.24
CA LEU A 96 9.70 -9.44 9.18
C LEU A 96 9.37 -8.49 10.33
N ASP A 97 9.82 -8.79 11.55
CA ASP A 97 9.66 -7.91 12.71
C ASP A 97 10.36 -6.55 12.49
N ARG A 98 11.57 -6.58 11.91
CA ARG A 98 12.28 -5.34 11.55
C ARG A 98 11.57 -4.55 10.46
N ALA A 99 11.05 -5.23 9.44
CA ALA A 99 10.28 -4.58 8.37
C ALA A 99 9.02 -3.90 8.93
N TRP A 100 8.32 -4.57 9.86
CA TRP A 100 7.18 -4.00 10.58
C TRP A 100 7.55 -2.74 11.37
N LEU A 101 8.68 -2.76 12.10
CA LEU A 101 9.15 -1.60 12.85
C LEU A 101 9.48 -0.42 11.91
N ILE A 102 10.19 -0.67 10.81
CA ILE A 102 10.54 0.36 9.83
C ILE A 102 9.28 0.98 9.21
N GLN A 103 8.30 0.15 8.86
CA GLN A 103 7.03 0.63 8.31
C GLN A 103 6.26 1.46 9.35
N GLY A 104 6.23 1.02 10.61
CA GLY A 104 5.59 1.74 11.71
C GLY A 104 6.16 3.14 11.95
N GLU A 105 7.49 3.31 11.80
CA GLU A 105 8.16 4.61 11.90
C GLU A 105 7.82 5.57 10.75
N SER A 106 7.32 5.04 9.63
CA SER A 106 6.86 5.84 8.49
C SER A 106 5.44 6.39 8.67
N LEU A 107 4.67 5.84 9.61
CA LEU A 107 3.30 6.29 9.86
C LEU A 107 3.28 7.67 10.53
N PRO A 108 2.30 8.53 10.21
CA PRO A 108 2.16 9.84 10.84
C PRO A 108 1.74 9.71 12.30
N LYS A 109 1.87 10.83 13.04
CA LYS A 109 1.36 10.89 14.42
C LYS A 109 -0.16 10.73 14.44
N GLN A 110 -0.65 9.85 15.32
CA GLN A 110 -2.09 9.71 15.56
C GLN A 110 -2.66 10.96 16.25
N ASN A 111 -3.93 11.26 15.97
CA ASN A 111 -4.68 12.36 16.59
C ASN A 111 -3.99 13.72 16.42
N LEU A 112 -3.71 14.11 15.18
CA LEU A 112 -3.08 15.38 14.84
C LEU A 112 -4.10 16.53 14.94
N LYS A 113 -3.70 17.63 15.61
CA LYS A 113 -4.41 18.91 15.54
C LYS A 113 -3.48 19.95 14.91
N PHE A 114 -3.93 20.58 13.84
CA PHE A 114 -3.11 21.53 13.11
C PHE A 114 -3.97 22.57 12.39
N ASN A 115 -3.77 23.84 12.70
CA ASN A 115 -4.38 25.00 12.04
C ASN A 115 -5.88 24.86 11.75
N GLY A 116 -6.68 24.54 12.78
CA GLY A 116 -8.13 24.40 12.64
C GLY A 116 -8.59 23.05 12.13
N TRP A 117 -7.67 22.13 11.89
CA TRP A 117 -7.95 20.75 11.48
C TRP A 117 -7.67 19.76 12.60
N GLU A 118 -8.54 18.78 12.76
CA GLU A 118 -8.32 17.61 13.61
C GLU A 118 -8.35 16.37 12.74
N VAL A 119 -7.32 15.51 12.84
CA VAL A 119 -7.22 14.26 12.09
C VAL A 119 -6.99 13.12 13.05
N ALA A 120 -7.77 12.07 12.86
CA ALA A 120 -7.55 10.79 13.51
C ALA A 120 -7.53 9.68 12.46
N TYR A 121 -6.70 8.67 12.67
CA TYR A 121 -6.66 7.52 11.78
C TYR A 121 -6.43 6.23 12.56
N HIS A 122 -6.76 5.12 11.93
CA HIS A 122 -6.39 3.77 12.33
C HIS A 122 -5.74 3.07 11.15
N TYR A 123 -4.71 2.30 11.44
CA TYR A 123 -3.94 1.54 10.46
C TYR A 123 -3.67 0.15 11.03
N GLN A 124 -4.15 -0.88 10.33
CA GLN A 124 -4.06 -2.27 10.78
C GLN A 124 -3.63 -3.16 9.62
N PRO A 125 -2.38 -3.61 9.60
CA PRO A 125 -1.94 -4.63 8.65
C PRO A 125 -2.67 -5.96 8.85
N ALA A 126 -2.98 -6.66 7.77
CA ALA A 126 -3.46 -8.04 7.81
C ALA A 126 -2.34 -9.05 8.03
N GLY A 127 -1.13 -8.68 7.66
CA GLY A 127 0.09 -9.47 7.80
C GLY A 127 1.18 -8.75 8.60
N PRO A 128 2.44 -9.22 8.53
CA PRO A 128 3.57 -8.56 9.17
C PRO A 128 3.82 -7.14 8.66
N VAL A 129 3.55 -6.88 7.39
CA VAL A 129 3.68 -5.58 6.73
C VAL A 129 2.47 -5.36 5.82
N SER A 130 2.19 -4.11 5.47
CA SER A 130 0.99 -3.69 4.76
C SER A 130 1.31 -3.01 3.42
N GLY A 131 0.41 -3.17 2.44
CA GLY A 131 0.38 -2.40 1.20
C GLY A 131 -0.32 -1.06 1.31
N ASP A 132 -1.12 -0.85 2.37
CA ASP A 132 -1.80 0.41 2.60
C ASP A 132 -0.83 1.56 2.84
N TYR A 133 -1.12 2.70 2.23
CA TYR A 133 -0.40 3.96 2.42
C TYR A 133 -1.23 4.94 3.23
N CYS A 134 -0.65 5.48 4.29
CA CYS A 134 -1.25 6.51 5.13
C CYS A 134 -0.19 7.53 5.52
N ASP A 135 -0.41 8.82 5.21
CA ASP A 135 0.51 9.89 5.62
C ASP A 135 -0.20 11.21 5.91
N LEU A 136 0.40 12.01 6.81
CA LEU A 136 -0.03 13.36 7.20
C LEU A 136 1.19 14.26 7.27
N ILE A 137 1.20 15.35 6.51
CA ILE A 137 2.34 16.27 6.44
C ILE A 137 1.86 17.70 6.68
N ALA A 138 2.17 18.23 7.85
CA ALA A 138 1.99 19.65 8.16
C ALA A 138 3.14 20.46 7.56
N THR A 139 2.82 21.50 6.80
CA THR A 139 3.80 22.36 6.14
C THR A 139 4.07 23.64 6.95
N GLU A 140 5.22 24.26 6.72
CA GLU A 140 5.57 25.56 7.29
C GLU A 140 4.62 26.68 6.80
N THR A 141 4.01 26.49 5.62
CA THR A 141 2.99 27.41 5.08
C THR A 141 1.64 27.29 5.79
N GLY A 142 1.48 26.31 6.68
CA GLY A 142 0.28 26.11 7.49
C GLY A 142 -0.77 25.22 6.87
N ASP A 143 -0.51 24.62 5.72
CA ASP A 143 -1.38 23.65 5.08
C ASP A 143 -1.09 22.23 5.60
N LEU A 144 -2.12 21.39 5.64
CA LEU A 144 -1.99 19.98 6.00
C LEU A 144 -2.26 19.09 4.79
N TYR A 145 -1.24 18.36 4.34
CA TYR A 145 -1.42 17.30 3.33
C TYR A 145 -1.79 16.00 4.01
N PHE A 146 -2.71 15.28 3.38
CA PHE A 146 -3.13 13.95 3.82
C PHE A 146 -3.18 13.00 2.63
N MET A 147 -2.76 11.77 2.85
CA MET A 147 -2.75 10.72 1.85
C MET A 147 -3.27 9.42 2.45
N ILE A 148 -4.06 8.70 1.66
CA ILE A 148 -4.44 7.31 1.88
C ILE A 148 -4.41 6.59 0.55
N GLY A 149 -3.98 5.35 0.54
CA GLY A 149 -3.90 4.56 -0.69
C GLY A 149 -3.70 3.09 -0.39
N ASP A 150 -3.77 2.30 -1.43
CA ASP A 150 -3.51 0.87 -1.39
C ASP A 150 -2.71 0.44 -2.62
N VAL A 151 -1.66 -0.33 -2.40
CA VAL A 151 -0.81 -0.90 -3.43
C VAL A 151 -1.30 -2.31 -3.76
N SER A 152 -1.61 -2.53 -5.04
CA SER A 152 -2.07 -3.82 -5.54
C SER A 152 -1.16 -4.98 -5.11
N GLY A 153 -1.75 -6.05 -4.59
CA GLY A 153 -1.04 -7.20 -4.03
C GLY A 153 -0.90 -7.09 -2.51
N LYS A 154 -0.20 -8.04 -1.90
CA LYS A 154 -0.07 -8.14 -0.44
C LYS A 154 1.36 -8.45 -0.01
N GLY A 155 1.64 -8.21 1.27
CA GLY A 155 2.89 -8.58 1.91
C GLY A 155 4.08 -7.70 1.51
N ILE A 156 5.28 -8.28 1.49
CA ILE A 156 6.55 -7.55 1.36
C ILE A 156 6.62 -6.72 0.08
N ALA A 157 6.18 -7.26 -1.06
CA ALA A 157 6.26 -6.55 -2.33
C ALA A 157 5.41 -5.27 -2.33
N ALA A 158 4.16 -5.36 -1.87
CA ALA A 158 3.28 -4.20 -1.74
C ALA A 158 3.82 -3.19 -0.74
N SER A 159 4.35 -3.63 0.41
CA SER A 159 4.93 -2.75 1.43
C SER A 159 6.17 -1.98 0.95
N LEU A 160 7.02 -2.59 0.11
CA LEU A 160 8.17 -1.91 -0.49
C LEU A 160 7.72 -0.82 -1.47
N LEU A 161 6.66 -1.06 -2.26
CA LEU A 161 6.09 -0.07 -3.16
C LEU A 161 5.37 1.05 -2.39
N MET A 162 4.68 0.72 -1.29
CA MET A 162 4.11 1.71 -0.37
C MET A 162 5.18 2.64 0.19
N ASN A 163 6.30 2.11 0.72
CA ASN A 163 7.42 2.92 1.21
C ASN A 163 8.03 3.81 0.12
N ARG A 164 8.03 3.35 -1.13
CA ARG A 164 8.44 4.17 -2.27
C ARG A 164 7.50 5.35 -2.49
N LEU A 165 6.18 5.13 -2.47
CA LEU A 165 5.19 6.21 -2.55
C LEU A 165 5.37 7.23 -1.42
N HIS A 166 5.56 6.75 -0.18
CA HIS A 166 5.86 7.59 0.97
C HIS A 166 7.06 8.51 0.71
N ALA A 167 8.18 7.95 0.22
CA ALA A 167 9.38 8.74 -0.08
C ALA A 167 9.15 9.75 -1.23
N ILE A 168 8.40 9.37 -2.28
CA ILE A 168 8.06 10.24 -3.41
C ILE A 168 7.25 11.43 -2.91
N PHE A 169 6.14 11.22 -2.20
CA PHE A 169 5.28 12.31 -1.72
C PHE A 169 6.01 13.22 -0.73
N ARG A 170 6.77 12.65 0.21
CA ARG A 170 7.60 13.42 1.16
C ARG A 170 8.64 14.31 0.46
N SER A 171 9.15 13.91 -0.70
CA SER A 171 10.09 14.71 -1.48
C SER A 171 9.43 15.80 -2.34
N LEU A 172 8.15 15.61 -2.70
CA LEU A 172 7.42 16.54 -3.57
C LEU A 172 6.61 17.58 -2.80
N ILE A 173 6.10 17.25 -1.61
CA ILE A 173 5.38 18.21 -0.78
C ILE A 173 6.32 19.32 -0.34
N GLY A 174 5.88 20.58 -0.50
CA GLY A 174 6.70 21.77 -0.26
C GLY A 174 7.38 22.33 -1.51
N THR A 175 7.26 21.68 -2.66
CA THR A 175 7.82 22.20 -3.94
C THR A 175 6.93 23.25 -4.61
N GLY A 176 5.76 23.57 -4.05
CA GLY A 176 4.82 24.56 -4.59
C GLY A 176 3.90 24.05 -5.70
N LEU A 177 3.91 22.74 -5.97
CA LEU A 177 3.00 22.10 -6.91
C LEU A 177 1.57 22.04 -6.34
N SER A 178 0.56 22.15 -7.21
CA SER A 178 -0.84 21.84 -6.89
C SER A 178 -1.02 20.36 -6.56
N VAL A 179 -2.13 19.98 -5.92
CA VAL A 179 -2.38 18.57 -5.55
C VAL A 179 -2.42 17.66 -6.78
N SER A 180 -3.03 18.11 -7.88
CA SER A 180 -3.04 17.35 -9.14
C SER A 180 -1.64 17.18 -9.73
N GLU A 181 -0.81 18.24 -9.77
CA GLU A 181 0.57 18.16 -10.25
C GLU A 181 1.45 17.28 -9.36
N LEU A 182 1.24 17.28 -8.03
CA LEU A 182 1.90 16.35 -7.11
C LEU A 182 1.62 14.90 -7.48
N VAL A 183 0.34 14.57 -7.71
CA VAL A 183 -0.09 13.22 -8.09
C VAL A 183 0.43 12.84 -9.47
N GLU A 184 0.39 13.74 -10.46
CA GLU A 184 0.98 13.52 -11.79
C GLU A 184 2.47 13.22 -11.71
N ARG A 185 3.20 14.01 -10.92
CA ARG A 185 4.64 13.83 -10.76
C ARG A 185 4.97 12.53 -10.03
N ALA A 186 4.22 12.23 -8.97
CA ALA A 186 4.35 10.97 -8.25
C ALA A 186 4.06 9.77 -9.14
N ASN A 187 3.01 9.82 -9.98
CA ASN A 187 2.71 8.79 -10.95
C ASN A 187 3.87 8.57 -11.94
N GLY A 188 4.47 9.64 -12.48
CA GLY A 188 5.61 9.54 -13.38
C GLY A 188 6.76 8.75 -12.76
N VAL A 189 7.20 9.15 -11.56
CA VAL A 189 8.30 8.48 -10.83
C VAL A 189 7.94 7.05 -10.45
N PHE A 190 6.72 6.82 -9.98
CA PHE A 190 6.25 5.49 -9.56
C PHE A 190 6.17 4.53 -10.75
N ALA A 191 5.59 4.96 -11.88
CA ALA A 191 5.44 4.15 -13.08
C ALA A 191 6.77 3.75 -13.72
N GLU A 192 7.76 4.67 -13.73
CA GLU A 192 9.11 4.38 -14.26
C GLU A 192 9.85 3.31 -13.45
N THR A 193 9.56 3.20 -12.16
CA THR A 193 10.33 2.36 -11.23
C THR A 193 9.57 1.14 -10.73
N THR A 194 8.30 0.98 -11.11
CA THR A 194 7.45 -0.13 -10.67
C THR A 194 7.37 -1.24 -11.71
N ILE A 195 7.54 -2.48 -11.26
CA ILE A 195 7.44 -3.67 -12.12
C ILE A 195 5.95 -3.97 -12.34
N ARG A 196 5.54 -4.15 -13.59
CA ARG A 196 4.17 -4.62 -13.89
C ARG A 196 3.95 -6.03 -13.33
N PRO A 197 2.78 -6.37 -12.79
CA PRO A 197 1.49 -5.66 -12.93
C PRO A 197 1.12 -4.74 -11.75
N TYR A 198 2.05 -4.31 -10.92
CA TYR A 198 1.75 -3.50 -9.72
C TYR A 198 1.30 -2.09 -10.09
N TYR A 199 0.32 -1.60 -9.34
CA TYR A 199 -0.21 -0.24 -9.37
C TYR A 199 -0.61 0.17 -7.94
N ALA A 200 -0.94 1.43 -7.73
CA ALA A 200 -1.46 1.90 -6.45
C ALA A 200 -2.67 2.80 -6.64
N THR A 201 -3.72 2.58 -5.89
CA THR A 201 -4.81 3.54 -5.74
C THR A 201 -4.43 4.57 -4.68
N LEU A 202 -4.83 5.83 -4.87
CA LEU A 202 -4.44 6.90 -3.95
C LEU A 202 -5.47 8.02 -3.90
N VAL A 203 -5.72 8.52 -2.69
CA VAL A 203 -6.25 9.86 -2.46
C VAL A 203 -5.12 10.72 -1.90
N CYS A 204 -4.83 11.84 -2.56
CA CYS A 204 -3.98 12.89 -2.04
C CYS A 204 -4.81 14.15 -1.85
N GLY A 205 -4.77 14.76 -0.68
CA GLY A 205 -5.48 15.98 -0.41
C GLY A 205 -4.65 17.00 0.36
N LYS A 206 -5.10 18.24 0.29
CA LYS A 206 -4.54 19.41 0.99
C LYS A 206 -5.66 20.12 1.72
N ALA A 207 -5.59 20.19 3.04
CA ALA A 207 -6.44 20.98 3.89
C ALA A 207 -5.75 22.34 4.13
N GLU A 208 -6.37 23.41 3.62
CA GLU A 208 -5.82 24.76 3.67
C GLU A 208 -6.27 25.51 4.95
N GLN A 209 -5.53 26.53 5.35
CA GLN A 209 -5.85 27.33 6.56
C GLN A 209 -7.20 28.05 6.43
N ASN A 210 -7.64 28.39 5.22
CA ASN A 210 -8.92 29.06 4.97
C ASN A 210 -10.14 28.16 5.14
N GLY A 211 -9.94 26.86 5.40
CA GLY A 211 -11.00 25.87 5.53
C GLY A 211 -11.34 25.15 4.23
N ASP A 212 -10.65 25.44 3.13
CA ASP A 212 -10.84 24.68 1.89
C ASP A 212 -10.04 23.38 1.92
N ILE A 213 -10.58 22.35 1.27
CA ILE A 213 -9.87 21.10 0.99
C ILE A 213 -9.76 20.93 -0.53
N GLU A 214 -8.55 20.65 -1.02
CA GLU A 214 -8.31 20.19 -2.37
C GLU A 214 -8.00 18.70 -2.36
N VAL A 215 -8.73 17.89 -3.15
CA VAL A 215 -8.61 16.42 -3.20
C VAL A 215 -8.39 15.95 -4.63
N CYS A 216 -7.37 15.14 -4.83
CA CYS A 216 -7.14 14.36 -6.05
C CYS A 216 -7.29 12.88 -5.73
N ASN A 217 -8.18 12.18 -6.44
CA ASN A 217 -8.44 10.74 -6.24
C ASN A 217 -7.98 9.94 -7.46
N ALA A 218 -6.85 9.27 -7.35
CA ALA A 218 -6.25 8.42 -8.36
C ALA A 218 -6.75 6.98 -8.24
N GLY A 219 -7.98 6.74 -8.63
CA GLY A 219 -8.60 5.40 -8.68
C GLY A 219 -8.85 4.73 -7.33
N HIS A 220 -8.82 5.46 -6.22
CA HIS A 220 -9.10 4.93 -4.90
C HIS A 220 -10.60 4.97 -4.57
N LEU A 221 -11.00 4.27 -3.52
CA LEU A 221 -12.36 4.35 -2.98
C LEU A 221 -12.74 5.81 -2.71
N ALA A 222 -14.00 6.15 -3.00
CA ALA A 222 -14.47 7.52 -2.86
C ALA A 222 -14.50 7.97 -1.41
N PRO A 223 -13.69 8.99 -1.01
CA PRO A 223 -13.84 9.61 0.30
C PRO A 223 -15.27 10.10 0.53
N LEU A 224 -15.74 10.02 1.76
CA LEU A 224 -17.08 10.44 2.14
C LEU A 224 -17.00 11.82 2.82
N HIS A 225 -17.59 12.85 2.18
CA HIS A 225 -17.68 14.19 2.73
C HIS A 225 -19.03 14.37 3.44
N LEU A 226 -19.00 14.63 4.73
CA LEU A 226 -20.14 15.01 5.55
C LEU A 226 -20.20 16.53 5.68
N HIS A 227 -21.27 17.11 5.17
CA HIS A 227 -21.60 18.54 5.25
C HIS A 227 -23.09 18.71 5.54
N ASP A 228 -23.45 19.48 6.56
CA ASP A 228 -24.84 19.75 6.97
C ASP A 228 -25.70 18.45 7.07
N GLY A 229 -25.16 17.41 7.68
CA GLY A 229 -25.85 16.12 7.86
C GLY A 229 -26.03 15.32 6.57
N LYS A 230 -25.43 15.75 5.47
CA LYS A 230 -25.48 15.04 4.18
C LYS A 230 -24.10 14.47 3.85
N VAL A 231 -24.04 13.15 3.61
CA VAL A 231 -22.82 12.47 3.15
C VAL A 231 -22.80 12.42 1.63
N THR A 232 -21.72 12.93 1.04
CA THR A 232 -21.50 12.94 -0.42
C THR A 232 -20.16 12.28 -0.73
N PRO A 233 -20.11 11.25 -1.59
CA PRO A 233 -18.84 10.65 -2.01
C PRO A 233 -18.10 11.57 -3.00
N ILE A 234 -16.78 11.63 -2.88
CA ILE A 234 -15.89 12.33 -3.80
C ILE A 234 -15.34 11.30 -4.81
N PRO A 235 -15.77 11.33 -6.08
CA PRO A 235 -15.40 10.30 -7.05
C PRO A 235 -13.91 10.36 -7.41
N ALA A 236 -13.40 9.28 -8.01
CA ALA A 236 -12.08 9.27 -8.61
C ALA A 236 -12.00 10.26 -9.79
N THR A 237 -10.87 10.96 -9.87
CA THR A 237 -10.58 11.96 -10.91
C THR A 237 -9.49 11.50 -11.89
N GLY A 238 -8.94 10.30 -11.70
CA GLY A 238 -7.93 9.67 -12.54
C GLY A 238 -7.78 8.19 -12.26
N LEU A 239 -6.92 7.54 -13.02
CA LEU A 239 -6.61 6.11 -12.90
C LEU A 239 -5.56 5.87 -11.79
N PRO A 240 -5.44 4.62 -11.26
CA PRO A 240 -4.42 4.28 -10.29
C PRO A 240 -3.00 4.60 -10.77
N LEU A 241 -2.12 4.97 -9.84
CA LEU A 241 -0.71 5.25 -10.10
C LEU A 241 0.00 4.00 -10.63
N GLY A 242 0.89 4.19 -11.61
CA GLY A 242 1.69 3.11 -12.18
C GLY A 242 1.03 2.38 -13.36
N MET A 243 -0.26 2.58 -13.60
CA MET A 243 -0.93 1.96 -14.76
C MET A 243 -0.50 2.58 -16.09
N PHE A 244 -0.44 3.92 -16.14
CA PHE A 244 -0.08 4.67 -17.34
C PHE A 244 0.88 5.82 -17.02
N CYS A 245 2.02 5.88 -17.76
CA CYS A 245 3.07 6.88 -17.60
C CYS A 245 2.64 8.22 -18.15
N GLY A 246 1.79 8.91 -17.98
CA GLY A 246 1.38 10.21 -18.61
C GLY A 246 -0.08 10.51 -18.34
N GLU A 247 -0.63 9.78 -17.38
CA GLU A 247 -1.97 10.05 -16.86
C GLU A 247 -2.02 11.45 -16.29
N ARG A 248 -3.10 12.16 -16.60
CA ARG A 248 -3.41 13.46 -16.05
C ARG A 248 -4.44 13.33 -14.98
N TYR A 249 -4.28 14.13 -13.92
CA TYR A 249 -5.18 14.10 -12.77
C TYR A 249 -5.85 15.46 -12.58
N GLU A 250 -7.09 15.42 -12.15
CA GLU A 250 -7.83 16.60 -11.75
C GLU A 250 -8.04 16.58 -10.23
N SER A 251 -8.14 17.76 -9.62
CA SER A 251 -8.50 17.90 -8.22
C SER A 251 -9.92 18.47 -8.07
N THR A 252 -10.59 18.04 -7.01
CA THR A 252 -11.87 18.60 -6.58
C THR A 252 -11.61 19.52 -5.41
N ARG A 253 -12.11 20.77 -5.46
CA ARG A 253 -12.05 21.72 -4.35
C ARG A 253 -13.38 21.71 -3.59
N ILE A 254 -13.28 21.65 -2.27
CA ILE A 254 -14.40 21.58 -1.33
C ILE A 254 -14.19 22.70 -0.31
N SER A 255 -15.14 23.63 -0.20
CA SER A 255 -15.17 24.59 0.89
C SER A 255 -15.85 23.95 2.08
N THR A 256 -15.18 23.95 3.22
CA THR A 256 -15.68 23.33 4.44
C THR A 256 -16.09 24.36 5.47
N SER A 257 -16.99 23.96 6.32
CA SER A 257 -17.45 24.70 7.51
C SER A 257 -17.05 23.93 8.77
N LYS A 258 -17.10 24.63 9.91
CA LYS A 258 -16.84 23.98 11.19
C LYS A 258 -17.79 22.80 11.42
N GLY A 259 -17.21 21.63 11.74
CA GLY A 259 -17.93 20.37 11.93
C GLY A 259 -18.03 19.51 10.67
N ASP A 260 -17.64 20.05 9.49
CA ASP A 260 -17.55 19.23 8.29
C ASP A 260 -16.45 18.18 8.41
N ARG A 261 -16.70 17.01 7.83
CA ARG A 261 -15.81 15.86 7.96
C ARG A 261 -15.55 15.20 6.63
N LEU A 262 -14.34 14.71 6.48
CA LEU A 262 -13.94 13.82 5.40
C LEU A 262 -13.51 12.47 5.99
N LEU A 263 -14.17 11.39 5.57
CA LEU A 263 -13.80 10.02 5.93
C LEU A 263 -13.18 9.34 4.71
N LEU A 264 -11.94 8.86 4.89
CA LEU A 264 -11.20 8.10 3.90
C LEU A 264 -10.98 6.69 4.45
N TYR A 265 -10.98 5.69 3.59
CA TYR A 265 -10.85 4.29 4.00
C TYR A 265 -10.34 3.41 2.85
N THR A 266 -9.68 2.30 3.20
CA THR A 266 -9.27 1.27 2.24
C THR A 266 -10.29 0.14 2.13
N ASP A 267 -10.13 -0.73 1.14
CA ASP A 267 -11.06 -1.81 0.85
C ASP A 267 -11.13 -2.85 1.97
N GLY A 268 -10.05 -3.07 2.73
CA GLY A 268 -10.08 -3.95 3.90
C GLY A 268 -11.16 -3.57 4.93
N LEU A 269 -11.58 -2.29 4.99
CA LEU A 269 -12.73 -1.88 5.78
C LEU A 269 -14.05 -2.19 5.08
N SER A 270 -14.24 -1.72 3.84
CA SER A 270 -15.52 -1.84 3.11
C SER A 270 -15.82 -3.26 2.65
N GLU A 271 -14.78 -4.07 2.39
CA GLU A 271 -14.90 -5.47 1.98
C GLU A 271 -14.86 -6.46 3.16
N THR A 272 -14.77 -5.97 4.40
CA THR A 272 -14.93 -6.81 5.60
C THR A 272 -16.22 -7.62 5.48
N ARG A 273 -16.14 -8.95 5.65
CA ARG A 273 -17.26 -9.88 5.45
C ARG A 273 -17.78 -10.47 6.76
N ASN A 274 -19.09 -10.57 6.87
CA ASN A 274 -19.74 -11.29 7.96
C ASN A 274 -19.81 -12.80 7.69
N ARG A 275 -20.41 -13.58 8.62
CA ARG A 275 -20.55 -15.04 8.48
C ARG A 275 -21.37 -15.48 7.27
N ASN A 276 -22.23 -14.62 6.76
CA ASN A 276 -23.04 -14.87 5.57
C ASN A 276 -22.35 -14.43 4.27
N ASP A 277 -21.09 -14.07 4.32
CA ASP A 277 -20.27 -13.61 3.20
C ASP A 277 -20.74 -12.29 2.58
N VAL A 278 -21.50 -11.49 3.34
CA VAL A 278 -21.95 -10.15 2.96
C VAL A 278 -20.85 -9.15 3.32
N GLU A 279 -20.56 -8.21 2.41
CA GLU A 279 -19.61 -7.12 2.64
C GLU A 279 -20.20 -6.02 3.55
N TYR A 280 -19.34 -5.38 4.32
CA TYR A 280 -19.68 -4.24 5.17
C TYR A 280 -20.25 -3.07 4.35
N GLY A 281 -19.55 -2.70 3.30
CA GLY A 281 -20.00 -1.78 2.26
C GLY A 281 -20.02 -0.31 2.66
N LYS A 282 -20.05 0.56 1.65
CA LYS A 282 -20.06 2.03 1.80
C LYS A 282 -21.33 2.59 2.44
N ASP A 283 -22.48 1.93 2.22
CA ASP A 283 -23.77 2.45 2.73
C ASP A 283 -23.80 2.42 4.26
N ARG A 284 -23.19 1.40 4.86
CA ARG A 284 -23.05 1.30 6.32
C ARG A 284 -22.08 2.35 6.86
N LEU A 285 -20.98 2.63 6.16
CA LEU A 285 -20.07 3.73 6.50
C LEU A 285 -20.77 5.09 6.48
N GLN A 286 -21.66 5.34 5.50
CA GLN A 286 -22.43 6.58 5.44
C GLN A 286 -23.40 6.69 6.63
N LEU A 287 -24.03 5.60 7.04
CA LEU A 287 -24.91 5.57 8.21
C LEU A 287 -24.13 5.90 9.50
N ILE A 288 -22.99 5.28 9.72
CA ILE A 288 -22.14 5.53 10.89
C ILE A 288 -21.64 6.98 10.90
N LEU A 289 -21.18 7.49 9.77
CA LEU A 289 -20.70 8.87 9.65
C LEU A 289 -21.82 9.89 10.02
N ASN A 290 -23.04 9.66 9.57
CA ASN A 290 -24.20 10.46 9.94
C ASN A 290 -24.58 10.30 11.42
N GLN A 291 -24.55 9.09 11.95
CA GLN A 291 -24.95 8.81 13.33
C GLN A 291 -24.02 9.47 14.34
N PHE A 292 -22.70 9.50 14.03
CA PHE A 292 -21.67 10.03 14.93
C PHE A 292 -21.09 11.36 14.45
N HIS A 293 -21.88 12.15 13.73
CA HIS A 293 -21.46 13.42 13.13
C HIS A 293 -20.95 14.45 14.16
N ASP A 294 -21.47 14.45 15.40
CA ASP A 294 -21.04 15.36 16.49
C ASP A 294 -19.96 14.77 17.41
N SER A 295 -19.51 13.54 17.13
CA SER A 295 -18.51 12.89 17.99
C SER A 295 -17.11 13.46 17.75
N PRO A 296 -16.21 13.49 18.73
CA PRO A 296 -14.80 13.77 18.49
C PRO A 296 -14.21 12.89 17.39
N THR A 297 -13.34 13.43 16.54
CA THR A 297 -12.79 12.74 15.36
C THR A 297 -12.18 11.37 15.68
N GLY A 298 -11.43 11.25 16.78
CA GLY A 298 -10.88 9.96 17.21
C GLY A 298 -11.94 8.97 17.68
N LEU A 299 -13.06 9.44 18.25
CA LEU A 299 -14.17 8.58 18.63
C LEU A 299 -14.93 8.08 17.40
N LEU A 300 -15.10 8.93 16.37
CA LEU A 300 -15.71 8.52 15.10
C LEU A 300 -14.93 7.36 14.47
N VAL A 301 -13.60 7.47 14.35
CA VAL A 301 -12.74 6.38 13.83
C VAL A 301 -12.95 5.12 14.64
N LYS A 302 -12.96 5.22 15.97
CA LYS A 302 -13.22 4.08 16.85
C LYS A 302 -14.60 3.45 16.63
N GLN A 303 -15.65 4.25 16.47
CA GLN A 303 -17.01 3.74 16.22
C GLN A 303 -17.13 3.01 14.87
N VAL A 304 -16.46 3.52 13.83
CA VAL A 304 -16.36 2.83 12.54
C VAL A 304 -15.73 1.45 12.70
N LEU A 305 -14.64 1.34 13.44
CA LEU A 305 -13.93 0.08 13.69
C LEU A 305 -14.75 -0.88 14.54
N ASP A 306 -15.33 -0.38 15.64
CA ASP A 306 -16.15 -1.19 16.55
C ASP A 306 -17.36 -1.79 15.80
N ASP A 307 -18.00 -0.99 14.93
CA ASP A 307 -19.12 -1.46 14.11
C ASP A 307 -18.67 -2.47 13.04
N ALA A 308 -17.53 -2.26 12.39
CA ALA A 308 -16.99 -3.22 11.42
C ALA A 308 -16.60 -4.55 12.09
N HIS A 309 -15.98 -4.50 13.27
CA HIS A 309 -15.66 -5.71 14.06
C HIS A 309 -16.93 -6.46 14.50
N LEU A 310 -17.96 -5.74 14.94
CA LEU A 310 -19.24 -6.34 15.30
C LEU A 310 -19.89 -7.00 14.09
N PHE A 311 -19.85 -6.34 12.93
CA PHE A 311 -20.38 -6.88 11.69
C PHE A 311 -19.63 -8.13 11.22
N ALA A 312 -18.32 -8.19 11.39
CA ALA A 312 -17.48 -9.33 11.01
C ALA A 312 -17.79 -10.60 11.84
N GLU A 313 -18.47 -10.49 12.98
CA GLU A 313 -18.90 -11.63 13.83
C GLU A 313 -17.73 -12.56 14.20
N GLY A 314 -16.53 -12.00 14.40
CA GLY A 314 -15.32 -12.73 14.77
C GLY A 314 -14.59 -13.40 13.60
N ARG A 315 -14.93 -13.07 12.35
CA ARG A 315 -14.05 -13.42 11.21
C ARG A 315 -12.73 -12.69 11.31
N PRO A 316 -11.62 -13.33 10.94
CA PRO A 316 -10.31 -12.67 10.93
C PRO A 316 -10.26 -11.57 9.86
N VAL A 317 -9.45 -10.55 10.11
CA VAL A 317 -9.08 -9.54 9.12
C VAL A 317 -8.28 -10.23 8.01
N THR A 318 -8.71 -10.09 6.77
CA THR A 318 -8.10 -10.75 5.59
C THR A 318 -7.37 -9.78 4.68
N ASP A 319 -7.53 -8.48 4.89
CA ASP A 319 -6.86 -7.42 4.16
C ASP A 319 -6.40 -6.29 5.08
N ASP A 320 -5.44 -5.50 4.61
CA ASP A 320 -4.96 -4.32 5.30
C ASP A 320 -6.12 -3.33 5.48
N LEU A 321 -6.27 -2.76 6.66
CA LEU A 321 -7.38 -1.90 7.01
C LEU A 321 -6.88 -0.54 7.47
N THR A 322 -7.20 0.48 6.69
CA THR A 322 -6.91 1.86 7.05
C THR A 322 -8.17 2.71 7.00
N VAL A 323 -8.37 3.52 8.01
CA VAL A 323 -9.42 4.53 8.05
C VAL A 323 -8.87 5.83 8.60
N MET A 324 -9.21 6.96 7.97
CA MET A 324 -8.80 8.30 8.38
C MET A 324 -10.01 9.23 8.39
N ALA A 325 -10.20 9.98 9.46
CA ALA A 325 -11.18 11.04 9.55
C ALA A 325 -10.48 12.39 9.72
N ILE A 326 -10.91 13.37 8.95
CA ILE A 326 -10.43 14.76 8.98
C ILE A 326 -11.62 15.65 9.28
N GLU A 327 -11.51 16.54 10.25
CA GLU A 327 -12.58 17.45 10.68
C GLU A 327 -12.08 18.89 10.69
N MET A 328 -12.92 19.81 10.18
CA MET A 328 -12.73 21.24 10.37
C MET A 328 -13.28 21.66 11.74
N VAL A 329 -12.41 21.92 12.71
CA VAL A 329 -12.82 22.32 14.07
C VAL A 329 -12.82 23.83 14.29
N GLY A 330 -12.26 24.57 13.33
CA GLY A 330 -12.09 26.03 13.41
C GLY A 330 -10.83 26.43 14.18
N HIS A 331 -10.47 27.70 14.04
CA HIS A 331 -9.31 28.31 14.71
C HIS A 331 -9.63 28.67 16.15
#